data_81f9a0ad0ccbc14ab8ee4a1db00bbc1e
#
_entry.id   81f9a0ad0ccbc14ab8ee4a1db00bbc1e
#
_cell.length_a   1.000
_cell.length_b   1.000
_cell.length_c   1.000
_cell.angle_alpha   90.00
_cell.angle_beta   90.00
_cell.angle_gamma   90.00
#
_symmetry.space_group_name_H-M   'P 1'
#
loop_
_entity.id
_entity.type
_entity.pdbx_description
1 polymer ?
#
loop_
_entity_poly.entity_id
_entity_poly.type
_entity_poly.pdbx_seq_one_letter_code
_entity_poly.pdbx_strand_id
1 'polypeptide(L)'
;MSVTVFVFLAALLPFVAAVSAKAGGKGFSNKEPRSWLAQQAGWRGRANAAQANLFESLPFFYAALLYAYFNKTDPVLISWYATAWLILRFAYIFAYIKDKASVRSLLWVLAFAINGLLLFA
;
A
#
# COMPACT_ATOMS: atom_id res chain seq x y z
N MET A 1 -1.40 -12.75 13.78
CA MET A 1 -1.57 -11.33 14.18
C MET A 1 -3.04 -10.98 14.23
N SER A 2 -3.41 -10.03 15.06
CA SER A 2 -4.79 -9.56 15.14
C SER A 2 -5.14 -8.65 13.95
N VAL A 3 -6.43 -8.52 13.68
CA VAL A 3 -6.94 -7.58 12.65
C VAL A 3 -6.46 -6.15 12.93
N THR A 4 -6.40 -5.75 14.19
CA THR A 4 -5.91 -4.44 14.61
C THR A 4 -4.51 -4.17 14.07
N VAL A 5 -3.60 -5.14 14.19
CA VAL A 5 -2.22 -4.99 13.71
C VAL A 5 -2.19 -4.84 12.19
N PHE A 6 -2.98 -5.61 11.46
CA PHE A 6 -3.05 -5.49 10.00
C PHE A 6 -3.57 -4.14 9.55
N VAL A 7 -4.60 -3.62 10.22
CA VAL A 7 -5.12 -2.28 9.95
C VAL A 7 -4.02 -1.22 10.14
N PHE A 8 -3.28 -1.31 11.23
CA PHE A 8 -2.22 -0.35 11.52
C PHE A 8 -1.05 -0.46 10.53
N LEU A 9 -0.58 -1.67 10.25
CA LEU A 9 0.53 -1.87 9.30
C LEU A 9 0.17 -1.41 7.89
N ALA A 10 -1.06 -1.69 7.45
CA ALA A 10 -1.53 -1.22 6.13
C ALA A 10 -1.54 0.31 6.06
N ALA A 11 -1.93 0.99 7.13
CA ALA A 11 -1.93 2.44 7.19
C ALA A 11 -0.53 3.04 7.10
N LEU A 12 0.50 2.30 7.52
CA LEU A 12 1.89 2.78 7.46
C LEU A 12 2.48 2.74 6.05
N LEU A 13 1.98 1.86 5.17
CA LEU A 13 2.56 1.68 3.84
C LEU A 13 2.61 2.97 3.01
N PRO A 14 1.54 3.78 2.93
CA PRO A 14 1.63 5.04 2.19
C PRO A 14 2.73 5.97 2.72
N PHE A 15 2.98 5.93 4.03
CA PHE A 15 4.01 6.76 4.64
C PHE A 15 5.42 6.27 4.33
N VAL A 16 5.61 4.95 4.14
CA VAL A 16 6.88 4.41 3.64
C VAL A 16 7.19 5.01 2.27
N ALA A 17 6.21 5.02 1.37
CA ALA A 17 6.38 5.62 0.04
C ALA A 17 6.61 7.14 0.14
N ALA A 18 5.87 7.83 1.02
CA ALA A 18 5.99 9.27 1.20
C ALA A 18 7.39 9.66 1.72
N VAL A 19 7.88 8.96 2.73
CA VAL A 19 9.22 9.21 3.28
C VAL A 19 10.28 8.93 2.22
N SER A 20 10.13 7.84 1.46
CA SER A 20 11.04 7.52 0.35
C SER A 20 11.10 8.65 -0.68
N ALA A 21 9.94 9.24 -1.02
CA ALA A 21 9.87 10.34 -1.98
C ALA A 21 10.55 11.61 -1.48
N LYS A 22 10.55 11.86 -0.17
CA LYS A 22 11.05 13.08 0.45
C LYS A 22 12.52 12.99 0.87
N ALA A 23 12.98 11.80 1.27
CA ALA A 23 14.28 11.60 1.89
C ALA A 23 15.42 12.12 0.99
N GLY A 24 16.23 13.03 1.55
CA GLY A 24 17.37 13.61 0.83
C GLY A 24 16.99 14.56 -0.31
N GLY A 25 15.72 14.95 -0.43
CA GLY A 25 15.26 15.83 -1.50
C GLY A 25 15.71 17.26 -1.30
N LYS A 26 16.28 17.85 -2.34
CA LYS A 26 16.69 19.26 -2.32
C LYS A 26 15.46 20.16 -2.31
N GLY A 27 15.50 21.19 -1.47
CA GLY A 27 14.43 22.18 -1.38
C GLY A 27 13.17 21.68 -0.68
N PHE A 28 13.19 20.47 -0.13
CA PHE A 28 12.04 19.98 0.63
C PHE A 28 11.83 20.81 1.89
N SER A 29 10.57 21.21 2.10
CA SER A 29 10.14 21.94 3.28
C SER A 29 8.79 21.37 3.76
N ASN A 30 8.64 21.22 5.08
CA ASN A 30 7.39 20.80 5.68
C ASN A 30 6.27 21.86 5.58
N LYS A 31 6.57 23.05 5.07
CA LYS A 31 5.55 24.08 4.90
C LYS A 31 4.58 23.74 3.78
N GLU A 32 5.09 23.18 2.66
CA GLU A 32 4.28 22.83 1.49
C GLU A 32 4.71 21.49 0.91
N PRO A 33 4.56 20.38 1.67
CA PRO A 33 5.08 19.08 1.23
C PRO A 33 4.38 18.55 -0.02
N ARG A 34 3.08 18.77 -0.16
CA ARG A 34 2.33 18.28 -1.33
C ARG A 34 2.72 19.02 -2.60
N SER A 35 2.91 20.33 -2.52
CA SER A 35 3.35 21.13 -3.66
C SER A 35 4.74 20.72 -4.10
N TRP A 36 5.66 20.51 -3.16
CA TRP A 36 7.01 20.05 -3.48
C TRP A 36 6.98 18.67 -4.15
N LEU A 37 6.21 17.72 -3.60
CA LEU A 37 6.08 16.37 -4.15
C LEU A 37 5.48 16.39 -5.56
N ALA A 38 4.51 17.24 -5.82
CA ALA A 38 3.87 17.35 -7.13
C ALA A 38 4.83 17.80 -8.23
N GLN A 39 5.93 18.48 -7.86
CA GLN A 39 6.94 18.96 -8.81
C GLN A 39 8.04 17.94 -9.06
N GLN A 40 8.07 16.82 -8.34
CA GLN A 40 9.12 15.83 -8.48
C GLN A 40 8.93 14.97 -9.73
N ALA A 41 10.05 14.62 -10.35
CA ALA A 41 10.11 13.70 -11.49
C ALA A 41 11.00 12.52 -11.15
N GLY A 42 11.12 11.56 -12.06
CA GLY A 42 11.95 10.38 -11.85
C GLY A 42 11.47 9.52 -10.71
N TRP A 43 12.41 8.92 -9.96
CA TRP A 43 12.06 7.97 -8.91
C TRP A 43 11.27 8.62 -7.76
N ARG A 44 11.50 9.89 -7.47
CA ARG A 44 10.75 10.60 -6.42
C ARG A 44 9.29 10.81 -6.83
N GLY A 45 9.06 11.18 -8.07
CA GLY A 45 7.71 11.29 -8.62
C GLY A 45 6.98 9.95 -8.60
N ARG A 46 7.69 8.87 -8.93
CA ARG A 46 7.14 7.50 -8.87
C ARG A 46 6.83 7.07 -7.44
N ALA A 47 7.70 7.40 -6.47
CA ALA A 47 7.42 7.13 -5.06
C ALA A 47 6.17 7.88 -4.57
N ASN A 48 6.00 9.13 -4.99
CA ASN A 48 4.81 9.91 -4.67
C ASN A 48 3.54 9.29 -5.31
N ALA A 49 3.64 8.83 -6.56
CA ALA A 49 2.54 8.14 -7.22
C ALA A 49 2.18 6.82 -6.51
N ALA A 50 3.18 6.09 -6.02
CA ALA A 50 2.97 4.88 -5.21
C ALA A 50 2.21 5.22 -3.92
N GLN A 51 2.56 6.31 -3.25
CA GLN A 51 1.85 6.79 -2.07
C GLN A 51 0.36 7.00 -2.36
N ALA A 52 0.05 7.72 -3.43
CA ALA A 52 -1.33 7.99 -3.81
C ALA A 52 -2.12 6.69 -4.06
N ASN A 53 -1.53 5.76 -4.80
CA ASN A 53 -2.17 4.48 -5.08
C ASN A 53 -2.38 3.65 -3.81
N LEU A 54 -1.44 3.68 -2.88
CA LEU A 54 -1.58 2.98 -1.61
C LEU A 54 -2.75 3.53 -0.80
N PHE A 55 -2.89 4.85 -0.71
CA PHE A 55 -4.04 5.44 -0.06
C PHE A 55 -5.36 5.05 -0.73
N GLU A 56 -5.40 5.05 -2.05
CA GLU A 56 -6.59 4.67 -2.81
C GLU A 56 -6.98 3.20 -2.60
N SER A 57 -6.02 2.33 -2.29
CA SER A 57 -6.27 0.90 -2.11
C SER A 57 -6.71 0.52 -0.69
N LEU A 58 -6.53 1.40 0.30
CA LEU A 58 -6.87 1.09 1.69
C LEU A 58 -8.37 0.83 1.91
N PRO A 59 -9.30 1.61 1.35
CA PRO A 59 -10.72 1.37 1.61
C PRO A 59 -11.18 -0.04 1.26
N PHE A 60 -10.79 -0.56 0.11
CA PHE A 60 -11.18 -1.92 -0.28
C PHE A 60 -10.54 -2.98 0.61
N PHE A 61 -9.25 -2.84 0.90
CA PHE A 61 -8.58 -3.77 1.81
C PHE A 61 -9.26 -3.78 3.18
N TYR A 62 -9.51 -2.61 3.74
CA TYR A 62 -10.15 -2.51 5.05
C TYR A 62 -11.56 -3.09 5.04
N ALA A 63 -12.33 -2.79 4.01
CA ALA A 63 -13.67 -3.34 3.88
C ALA A 63 -13.65 -4.88 3.81
N ALA A 64 -12.77 -5.44 2.99
CA ALA A 64 -12.66 -6.89 2.84
C ALA A 64 -12.17 -7.56 4.12
N LEU A 65 -11.16 -6.97 4.77
CA LEU A 65 -10.59 -7.48 6.02
C LEU A 65 -11.63 -7.50 7.15
N LEU A 66 -12.33 -6.38 7.34
CA LEU A 66 -13.35 -6.27 8.37
C LEU A 66 -14.56 -7.13 8.07
N TYR A 67 -14.95 -7.24 6.79
CA TYR A 67 -16.04 -8.13 6.38
C TYR A 67 -15.73 -9.57 6.72
N ALA A 68 -14.51 -10.04 6.40
CA ALA A 68 -14.08 -11.38 6.76
C ALA A 68 -14.11 -11.60 8.27
N TYR A 69 -13.64 -10.61 9.04
CA TYR A 69 -13.66 -10.68 10.50
C TYR A 69 -15.10 -10.78 11.04
N PHE A 70 -16.01 -9.94 10.56
CA PHE A 70 -17.40 -9.95 11.03
C PHE A 70 -18.14 -11.22 10.60
N ASN A 71 -17.78 -11.82 9.48
CA ASN A 71 -18.31 -13.10 9.04
C ASN A 71 -17.73 -14.31 9.75
N LYS A 72 -16.85 -14.07 10.73
CA LYS A 72 -16.20 -15.13 11.51
C LYS A 72 -15.38 -16.09 10.65
N THR A 73 -14.80 -15.57 9.55
CA THR A 73 -13.83 -16.34 8.78
C THR A 73 -12.69 -16.77 9.69
N ASP A 74 -12.10 -17.95 9.43
CA ASP A 74 -11.00 -18.48 10.22
C ASP A 74 -9.91 -17.43 10.40
N PRO A 75 -9.56 -17.06 11.64
CA PRO A 75 -8.52 -16.05 11.90
C PRO A 75 -7.17 -16.38 11.28
N VAL A 76 -6.83 -17.66 11.16
CA VAL A 76 -5.59 -18.09 10.51
C VAL A 76 -5.61 -17.75 9.03
N LEU A 77 -6.74 -18.00 8.37
CA LEU A 77 -6.91 -17.69 6.95
C LEU A 77 -6.86 -16.17 6.71
N ILE A 78 -7.53 -15.40 7.55
CA ILE A 78 -7.45 -13.92 7.50
C ILE A 78 -6.02 -13.45 7.61
N SER A 79 -5.26 -14.01 8.56
CA SER A 79 -3.84 -13.65 8.77
C SER A 79 -2.99 -13.97 7.54
N TRP A 80 -3.21 -15.10 6.90
CA TRP A 80 -2.49 -15.46 5.68
C TRP A 80 -2.76 -14.45 4.55
N TYR A 81 -4.04 -14.16 4.29
CA TYR A 81 -4.40 -13.22 3.23
C TYR A 81 -3.92 -11.81 3.52
N ALA A 82 -4.12 -11.33 4.74
CA ALA A 82 -3.69 -9.98 5.11
C ALA A 82 -2.16 -9.83 5.05
N THR A 83 -1.42 -10.84 5.49
CA THR A 83 0.04 -10.84 5.39
C THR A 83 0.48 -10.83 3.92
N ALA A 84 -0.14 -11.65 3.07
CA ALA A 84 0.15 -11.66 1.64
C ALA A 84 -0.11 -10.29 1.02
N TRP A 85 -1.21 -9.64 1.36
CA TRP A 85 -1.53 -8.30 0.86
C TRP A 85 -0.47 -7.29 1.28
N LEU A 86 -0.04 -7.30 2.55
CA LEU A 86 0.99 -6.39 3.03
C LEU A 86 2.31 -6.57 2.27
N ILE A 87 2.73 -7.82 2.07
CA ILE A 87 3.96 -8.15 1.34
C ILE A 87 3.86 -7.64 -0.11
N LEU A 88 2.74 -7.93 -0.77
CA LEU A 88 2.53 -7.50 -2.16
C LEU A 88 2.55 -5.97 -2.29
N ARG A 89 1.92 -5.27 -1.36
CA ARG A 89 1.88 -3.82 -1.40
C ARG A 89 3.22 -3.18 -1.02
N PHE A 90 3.97 -3.80 -0.12
CA PHE A 90 5.32 -3.35 0.19
C PHE A 90 6.23 -3.51 -1.05
N ALA A 91 6.18 -4.67 -1.70
CA ALA A 91 6.93 -4.91 -2.93
C ALA A 91 6.51 -3.96 -4.06
N TYR A 92 5.23 -3.59 -4.12
CA TYR A 92 4.69 -2.63 -5.08
C TYR A 92 5.39 -1.28 -5.01
N ILE A 93 5.71 -0.80 -3.81
CA ILE A 93 6.42 0.48 -3.63
C ILE A 93 7.75 0.44 -4.37
N PHE A 94 8.53 -0.63 -4.17
CA PHE A 94 9.85 -0.75 -4.80
C PHE A 94 9.76 -0.96 -6.31
N ALA A 95 8.79 -1.73 -6.77
CA ALA A 95 8.56 -1.93 -8.21
C ALA A 95 8.22 -0.60 -8.88
N TYR A 96 7.44 0.24 -8.21
CA TYR A 96 7.09 1.56 -8.74
C TYR A 96 8.30 2.48 -8.79
N ILE A 97 9.06 2.56 -7.69
CA ILE A 97 10.26 3.40 -7.59
C ILE A 97 11.30 2.99 -8.64
N LYS A 98 11.49 1.68 -8.83
CA LYS A 98 12.45 1.11 -9.78
C LYS A 98 11.95 1.13 -11.23
N ASP A 99 10.76 1.66 -11.48
CA ASP A 99 10.16 1.76 -12.82
C ASP A 99 9.96 0.40 -13.49
N LYS A 100 9.58 -0.61 -12.72
CA LYS A 100 9.25 -1.95 -13.21
C LYS A 100 7.75 -2.06 -13.46
N ALA A 101 7.27 -1.45 -14.56
CA ALA A 101 5.86 -1.28 -14.81
C ALA A 101 5.07 -2.60 -14.84
N SER A 102 5.59 -3.63 -15.50
CA SER A 102 4.91 -4.93 -15.58
C SER A 102 4.82 -5.63 -14.22
N VAL A 103 5.91 -5.58 -13.45
CA VAL A 103 5.95 -6.14 -12.09
C VAL A 103 4.99 -5.38 -11.18
N ARG A 104 5.00 -4.04 -11.26
CA ARG A 104 4.10 -3.20 -10.49
C ARG A 104 2.64 -3.55 -10.75
N SER A 105 2.25 -3.67 -12.02
CA SER A 105 0.87 -4.01 -12.39
C SER A 105 0.48 -5.40 -11.92
N LEU A 106 1.39 -6.37 -12.01
CA LEU A 106 1.14 -7.72 -11.51
C LEU A 106 0.92 -7.72 -10.00
N LEU A 107 1.77 -7.02 -9.25
CA LEU A 107 1.65 -6.92 -7.79
C LEU A 107 0.32 -6.26 -7.39
N TRP A 108 -0.11 -5.25 -8.15
CA TRP A 108 -1.40 -4.59 -7.94
C TRP A 108 -2.56 -5.56 -8.14
N VAL A 109 -2.55 -6.31 -9.24
CA VAL A 109 -3.61 -7.30 -9.55
C VAL A 109 -3.65 -8.39 -8.49
N LEU A 110 -2.50 -8.90 -8.06
CA LEU A 110 -2.44 -9.93 -7.02
C LEU A 110 -2.98 -9.42 -5.68
N ALA A 111 -2.64 -8.20 -5.30
CA ALA A 111 -3.17 -7.59 -4.08
C ALA A 111 -4.69 -7.37 -4.16
N PHE A 112 -5.18 -6.94 -5.31
CA PHE A 112 -6.61 -6.81 -5.56
C PHE A 112 -7.33 -8.17 -5.44
N ALA A 113 -6.72 -9.22 -6.00
CA ALA A 113 -7.25 -10.58 -5.89
C ALA A 113 -7.32 -11.06 -4.44
N ILE A 114 -6.32 -10.72 -3.61
CA ILE A 114 -6.35 -11.02 -2.17
C ILE A 114 -7.56 -10.37 -1.50
N ASN A 115 -7.88 -9.12 -1.84
CA ASN A 115 -9.08 -8.47 -1.32
C ASN A 115 -10.35 -9.25 -1.69
N GLY A 116 -10.43 -9.74 -2.92
CA GLY A 116 -11.53 -10.60 -3.35
C GLY A 116 -11.60 -11.89 -2.54
N LEU A 117 -10.46 -12.53 -2.31
CA LEU A 117 -10.40 -13.76 -1.50
C LEU A 117 -10.87 -13.50 -0.06
N LEU A 118 -10.47 -12.39 0.54
CA LEU A 118 -10.96 -12.00 1.88
C LEU A 118 -12.47 -11.78 1.88
N LEU A 119 -12.96 -11.11 0.85
CA LEU A 119 -14.38 -10.76 0.77
C LEU A 119 -15.28 -12.00 0.66
N PHE A 120 -14.85 -13.02 -0.08
CA PHE A 120 -15.61 -14.23 -0.31
C PHE A 120 -15.18 -15.42 0.58
N ALA A 121 -14.28 -15.20 1.49
CA ALA A 121 -13.78 -16.25 2.37
C ALA A 121 -14.83 -16.75 3.37
#